data_7b2fe883fa5e7794adde365c9dc44cbd
#
_entry.id   7b2fe883fa5e7794adde365c9dc44cbd
#
_cell.length_a   1.000
_cell.length_b   1.000
_cell.length_c   1.000
_cell.angle_alpha   90.00
_cell.angle_beta   90.00
_cell.angle_gamma   90.00
#
_symmetry.space_group_name_H-M   'P 1'
#
loop_
_entity.id
_entity.type
_entity.pdbx_description
1 polymer ?
#
loop_
_entity_poly.entity_id
_entity_poly.type
_entity_poly.pdbx_seq_one_letter_code
_entity_poly.pdbx_strand_id
1 'polypeptide(L)'
;PYTTLFRSGIFSKAGDELGEYLKDSPESTHFIFVEESVDKRSKLYKAAAKCGNPVEFKEQTDETLARWIGMRIRKDGKGMSQAAYNSFIEKTGTDMENIDKELEKLLCYCMDKDVIELSDVEAVTTEQITNKVFEMVDAIASHKQKRALELYYDLLALKEPAMRIMYLISRQFNILMNVKAMTNKGFGNKDIASKAGCPEWAVRKYQAQCRAYSLDDLKRAVRDGVAYEEAVKTGRMNDQMAVELFIVQYSADMTGTHTTGSK
;
A
#
# COMPACT_ATOMS: atom_id res chain seq x y z
N PRO A 1 17.41 18.34 28.72
CA PRO A 1 16.19 17.53 28.75
C PRO A 1 16.41 16.20 28.02
N TYR A 2 15.96 15.11 28.63
CA TYR A 2 16.01 13.79 28.00
C TYR A 2 14.69 13.55 27.30
N THR A 3 14.73 13.31 25.99
CA THR A 3 13.58 12.97 25.16
C THR A 3 13.69 11.50 24.75
N THR A 4 12.65 10.72 25.01
CA THR A 4 12.61 9.30 24.61
C THR A 4 11.47 9.08 23.65
N LEU A 5 11.79 8.51 22.49
CA LEU A 5 10.83 8.13 21.44
C LEU A 5 10.51 6.64 21.55
N PHE A 6 9.22 6.31 21.63
CA PHE A 6 8.75 4.93 21.73
C PHE A 6 7.84 4.55 20.58
N ARG A 7 8.12 3.40 19.98
CA ARG A 7 7.25 2.64 19.05
C ARG A 7 7.03 1.24 19.60
N SER A 8 6.43 1.18 20.77
CA SER A 8 6.42 -0.06 21.59
C SER A 8 5.12 -0.86 21.49
N GLY A 9 4.06 -0.28 20.96
CA GLY A 9 2.71 -0.85 21.03
C GLY A 9 2.17 -0.92 22.47
N ILE A 10 2.76 -0.16 23.41
CA ILE A 10 2.41 -0.21 24.83
C ILE A 10 0.96 0.24 25.08
N PHE A 11 0.44 1.12 24.22
CA PHE A 11 -0.95 1.59 24.31
C PHE A 11 -1.99 0.54 23.89
N SER A 12 -1.54 -0.55 23.29
CA SER A 12 -2.37 -1.73 22.98
C SER A 12 -2.28 -2.82 24.04
N LYS A 13 -1.36 -2.69 25.03
CA LYS A 13 -1.11 -3.62 26.11
C LYS A 13 -1.31 -2.89 27.45
N ALA A 14 -1.40 -3.64 28.53
CA ALA A 14 -1.47 -3.02 29.87
C ALA A 14 -0.18 -2.25 30.18
N GLY A 15 -0.29 -0.95 30.38
CA GLY A 15 0.79 -0.02 30.73
C GLY A 15 0.38 0.86 31.90
N ASP A 16 -0.36 0.32 32.86
CA ASP A 16 -0.95 1.08 33.97
C ASP A 16 0.12 1.77 34.83
N GLU A 17 1.26 1.11 35.10
CA GLU A 17 2.38 1.65 35.89
C GLU A 17 2.99 2.89 35.22
N LEU A 18 3.18 2.85 33.89
CA LEU A 18 3.68 4.02 33.17
C LEU A 18 2.68 5.16 33.19
N GLY A 19 1.38 4.89 33.21
CA GLY A 19 0.33 5.88 33.33
C GLY A 19 0.36 6.62 34.67
N GLU A 20 0.72 5.93 35.76
CA GLU A 20 0.93 6.58 37.08
C GLU A 20 2.22 7.40 37.07
N TYR A 21 3.31 6.87 36.53
CA TYR A 21 4.58 7.60 36.47
C TYR A 21 4.48 8.92 35.65
N LEU A 22 3.69 8.93 34.58
CA LEU A 22 3.50 10.13 33.74
C LEU A 22 2.88 11.31 34.53
N LYS A 23 2.11 11.03 35.56
CA LYS A 23 1.47 12.09 36.41
C LYS A 23 2.48 12.85 37.23
N ASP A 24 3.55 12.19 37.68
CA ASP A 24 4.57 12.70 38.57
C ASP A 24 5.93 12.83 37.87
N SER A 25 5.98 12.82 36.56
CA SER A 25 7.23 12.94 35.82
C SER A 25 7.88 14.30 36.02
N PRO A 26 9.22 14.38 36.18
CA PRO A 26 9.93 15.65 36.32
C PRO A 26 9.76 16.54 35.08
N GLU A 27 9.71 17.88 35.29
CA GLU A 27 9.61 18.84 34.15
C GLU A 27 10.79 18.77 33.19
N SER A 28 11.92 18.21 33.59
CA SER A 28 13.09 17.97 32.74
C SER A 28 12.95 16.77 31.82
N THR A 29 11.88 15.96 31.95
CA THR A 29 11.69 14.73 31.18
C THR A 29 10.54 14.90 30.20
N HIS A 30 10.80 14.65 28.94
CA HIS A 30 9.81 14.68 27.85
C HIS A 30 9.64 13.30 27.25
N PHE A 31 8.40 12.81 27.22
CA PHE A 31 8.03 11.57 26.54
C PHE A 31 7.36 11.86 25.21
N ILE A 32 7.86 11.24 24.14
CA ILE A 32 7.23 11.27 22.82
C ILE A 32 6.83 9.84 22.47
N PHE A 33 5.53 9.58 22.46
CA PHE A 33 4.97 8.29 22.03
C PHE A 33 4.53 8.37 20.58
N VAL A 34 5.02 7.47 19.77
CA VAL A 34 4.62 7.32 18.35
C VAL A 34 4.06 5.91 18.17
N GLU A 35 2.75 5.80 18.02
CA GLU A 35 2.06 4.52 17.95
C GLU A 35 1.13 4.47 16.75
N GLU A 36 1.06 3.31 16.09
CA GLU A 36 0.17 3.09 14.94
C GLU A 36 -1.29 2.87 15.36
N SER A 37 -1.48 2.32 16.57
CA SER A 37 -2.80 2.10 17.14
C SER A 37 -2.80 2.27 18.65
N VAL A 38 -3.82 2.94 19.18
CA VAL A 38 -3.98 3.16 20.61
C VAL A 38 -5.41 2.82 21.06
N ASP A 39 -5.55 2.15 22.19
CA ASP A 39 -6.86 2.07 22.87
C ASP A 39 -7.10 3.34 23.68
N LYS A 40 -7.93 4.24 23.14
CA LYS A 40 -8.28 5.52 23.81
C LYS A 40 -9.00 5.33 25.15
N ARG A 41 -9.46 4.12 25.46
CA ARG A 41 -10.10 3.79 26.75
C ARG A 41 -9.08 3.39 27.82
N SER A 42 -7.85 3.05 27.44
CA SER A 42 -6.80 2.62 28.35
C SER A 42 -6.45 3.70 29.37
N LYS A 43 -6.00 3.29 30.56
CA LYS A 43 -5.56 4.22 31.61
C LYS A 43 -4.33 5.01 31.16
N LEU A 44 -3.40 4.34 30.45
CA LEU A 44 -2.19 4.99 29.95
C LEU A 44 -2.53 6.12 28.96
N TYR A 45 -3.46 5.88 28.00
CA TYR A 45 -3.87 6.92 27.06
C TYR A 45 -4.51 8.10 27.79
N LYS A 46 -5.39 7.84 28.77
CA LYS A 46 -6.03 8.90 29.55
C LYS A 46 -5.04 9.70 30.40
N ALA A 47 -4.02 9.05 30.95
CA ALA A 47 -2.95 9.72 31.67
C ALA A 47 -2.12 10.59 30.71
N ALA A 48 -1.65 10.04 29.60
CA ALA A 48 -0.90 10.78 28.58
C ALA A 48 -1.68 11.97 28.02
N ALA A 49 -2.99 11.81 27.77
CA ALA A 49 -3.87 12.88 27.29
C ALA A 49 -4.11 14.00 28.34
N LYS A 50 -4.01 13.68 29.63
CA LYS A 50 -4.15 14.67 30.71
C LYS A 50 -2.87 15.47 30.93
N CYS A 51 -1.70 14.86 30.77
CA CYS A 51 -0.40 15.46 31.01
C CYS A 51 0.25 16.04 29.74
N GLY A 52 -0.24 15.68 28.56
CA GLY A 52 0.34 16.06 27.29
C GLY A 52 -0.69 16.33 26.21
N ASN A 53 -0.25 16.37 24.96
CA ASN A 53 -1.07 16.68 23.80
C ASN A 53 -1.10 15.49 22.81
N PRO A 54 -2.14 14.64 22.82
CA PRO A 54 -2.29 13.56 21.88
C PRO A 54 -2.72 14.10 20.50
N VAL A 55 -1.96 13.78 19.46
CA VAL A 55 -2.24 14.16 18.08
C VAL A 55 -2.47 12.89 17.28
N GLU A 56 -3.60 12.80 16.59
CA GLU A 56 -3.93 11.69 15.70
C GLU A 56 -3.65 12.08 14.26
N PHE A 57 -2.69 11.42 13.62
CA PHE A 57 -2.39 11.56 12.21
C PHE A 57 -3.18 10.52 11.42
N LYS A 58 -4.29 10.95 10.81
CA LYS A 58 -5.12 10.09 9.96
C LYS A 58 -4.61 10.09 8.53
N GLU A 59 -4.89 9.01 7.81
CA GLU A 59 -4.76 9.02 6.35
C GLU A 59 -5.57 10.17 5.77
N GLN A 60 -4.97 10.87 4.82
CA GLN A 60 -5.61 12.01 4.19
C GLN A 60 -6.67 11.54 3.19
N THR A 61 -7.76 12.31 3.08
CA THR A 61 -8.74 12.10 2.02
C THR A 61 -8.22 12.69 0.70
N ASP A 62 -8.74 12.21 -0.44
CA ASP A 62 -8.39 12.73 -1.77
C ASP A 62 -8.56 14.25 -1.85
N GLU A 63 -9.60 14.78 -1.21
CA GLU A 63 -9.86 16.23 -1.15
C GLU A 63 -8.78 16.99 -0.37
N THR A 64 -8.34 16.45 0.78
CA THR A 64 -7.28 17.08 1.58
C THR A 64 -5.93 16.99 0.90
N LEU A 65 -5.64 15.87 0.20
CA LEU A 65 -4.44 15.72 -0.63
C LEU A 65 -4.42 16.73 -1.78
N ALA A 66 -5.52 16.86 -2.51
CA ALA A 66 -5.64 17.82 -3.61
C ALA A 66 -5.41 19.25 -3.13
N ARG A 67 -6.00 19.62 -1.99
CA ARG A 67 -5.83 20.94 -1.39
C ARG A 67 -4.38 21.18 -0.97
N TRP A 68 -3.74 20.20 -0.35
CA TRP A 68 -2.36 20.29 0.11
C TRP A 68 -1.38 20.42 -1.07
N ILE A 69 -1.50 19.57 -2.10
CA ILE A 69 -0.71 19.66 -3.33
C ILE A 69 -0.89 21.03 -4.00
N GLY A 70 -2.14 21.47 -4.14
CA GLY A 70 -2.43 22.78 -4.72
C GLY A 70 -1.84 23.95 -3.93
N MET A 71 -1.78 23.86 -2.60
CA MET A 71 -1.09 24.86 -1.76
C MET A 71 0.41 24.86 -1.99
N ARG A 72 1.04 23.68 -2.06
CA ARG A 72 2.49 23.55 -2.30
C ARG A 72 2.88 24.15 -3.66
N ILE A 73 2.15 23.81 -4.72
CA ILE A 73 2.40 24.30 -6.08
C ILE A 73 2.23 25.83 -6.15
N ARG A 74 1.16 26.37 -5.54
CA ARG A 74 0.92 27.81 -5.52
C ARG A 74 1.96 28.60 -4.71
N LYS A 75 2.56 27.98 -3.68
CA LYS A 75 3.64 28.61 -2.91
C LYS A 75 4.85 28.94 -3.79
N ASP A 76 5.09 28.11 -4.82
CA ASP A 76 6.16 28.32 -5.81
C ASP A 76 5.69 29.12 -7.03
N GLY A 77 4.51 29.75 -6.94
CA GLY A 77 3.95 30.61 -8.01
C GLY A 77 3.44 29.84 -9.24
N LYS A 78 3.27 28.52 -9.13
CA LYS A 78 2.94 27.65 -10.27
C LYS A 78 1.49 27.19 -10.26
N GLY A 79 1.02 26.70 -11.42
CA GLY A 79 -0.21 25.95 -11.61
C GLY A 79 0.07 24.51 -11.98
N MET A 80 -0.96 23.68 -11.99
CA MET A 80 -0.91 22.30 -12.49
C MET A 80 -2.21 22.02 -13.24
N SER A 81 -2.09 21.42 -14.43
CA SER A 81 -3.27 21.01 -15.19
C SER A 81 -3.97 19.81 -14.53
N GLN A 82 -5.29 19.67 -14.74
CA GLN A 82 -6.05 18.56 -14.15
C GLN A 82 -5.54 17.18 -14.61
N ALA A 83 -5.09 17.07 -15.86
CA ALA A 83 -4.49 15.86 -16.40
C ALA A 83 -3.18 15.51 -15.68
N ALA A 84 -2.31 16.52 -15.45
CA ALA A 84 -1.07 16.37 -14.68
C ALA A 84 -1.36 15.92 -13.25
N TYR A 85 -2.32 16.56 -12.58
CA TYR A 85 -2.71 16.18 -11.21
C TYR A 85 -3.17 14.72 -11.12
N ASN A 86 -4.07 14.30 -12.02
CA ASN A 86 -4.59 12.93 -12.03
C ASN A 86 -3.48 11.90 -12.24
N SER A 87 -2.59 12.13 -13.21
CA SER A 87 -1.43 11.26 -13.47
C SER A 87 -0.45 11.26 -12.29
N PHE A 88 -0.23 12.43 -11.67
CA PHE A 88 0.66 12.54 -10.52
C PHE A 88 0.16 11.69 -9.34
N ILE A 89 -1.11 11.82 -8.96
CA ILE A 89 -1.71 11.01 -7.88
C ILE A 89 -1.75 9.52 -8.25
N GLU A 90 -2.03 9.17 -9.49
CA GLU A 90 -2.01 7.78 -9.93
C GLU A 90 -0.62 7.17 -9.76
N LYS A 91 0.44 7.90 -10.10
CA LYS A 91 1.83 7.43 -9.97
C LYS A 91 2.33 7.43 -8.52
N THR A 92 2.01 8.46 -7.73
CA THR A 92 2.55 8.63 -6.37
C THR A 92 1.74 7.92 -5.29
N GLY A 93 0.45 7.64 -5.55
CA GLY A 93 -0.49 7.14 -4.55
C GLY A 93 -0.86 8.20 -3.51
N THR A 94 -1.22 7.76 -2.29
CA THR A 94 -1.74 8.62 -1.21
C THR A 94 -0.75 8.82 -0.05
N ASP A 95 0.45 8.28 -0.15
CA ASP A 95 1.50 8.45 0.85
C ASP A 95 2.09 9.86 0.79
N MET A 96 1.90 10.63 1.88
CA MET A 96 2.28 12.05 1.95
C MET A 96 3.79 12.26 1.78
N GLU A 97 4.62 11.37 2.31
CA GLU A 97 6.09 11.49 2.22
C GLU A 97 6.53 11.26 0.77
N ASN A 98 5.94 10.27 0.10
CA ASN A 98 6.22 10.02 -1.30
C ASN A 98 5.71 11.16 -2.20
N ILE A 99 4.49 11.66 -1.94
CA ILE A 99 3.93 12.81 -2.67
C ILE A 99 4.83 14.03 -2.53
N ASP A 100 5.32 14.35 -1.32
CA ASP A 100 6.18 15.51 -1.10
C ASP A 100 7.49 15.40 -1.87
N LYS A 101 8.16 14.24 -1.81
CA LYS A 101 9.40 13.97 -2.54
C LYS A 101 9.24 14.07 -4.07
N GLU A 102 8.18 13.45 -4.59
CA GLU A 102 7.91 13.48 -6.04
C GLU A 102 7.48 14.87 -6.51
N LEU A 103 6.72 15.59 -5.68
CA LEU A 103 6.33 16.97 -5.97
C LEU A 103 7.53 17.93 -5.97
N GLU A 104 8.46 17.76 -5.03
CA GLU A 104 9.69 18.56 -5.00
C GLU A 104 10.53 18.33 -6.26
N LYS A 105 10.71 17.09 -6.70
CA LYS A 105 11.40 16.79 -7.96
C LYS A 105 10.71 17.45 -9.16
N LEU A 106 9.39 17.36 -9.19
CA LEU A 106 8.59 17.91 -10.28
C LEU A 106 8.65 19.46 -10.32
N LEU A 107 8.61 20.10 -9.16
CA LEU A 107 8.77 21.55 -9.03
C LEU A 107 10.17 22.00 -9.47
N CYS A 108 11.21 21.26 -9.10
CA CYS A 108 12.58 21.51 -9.55
C CYS A 108 12.72 21.34 -11.07
N TYR A 109 12.10 20.30 -11.65
CA TYR A 109 12.14 20.09 -13.10
C TYR A 109 11.43 21.19 -13.89
N CYS A 110 10.33 21.71 -13.34
CA CYS A 110 9.51 22.74 -13.96
C CYS A 110 9.91 24.17 -13.54
N MET A 111 11.15 24.43 -13.08
CA MET A 111 11.53 25.76 -12.56
C MET A 111 11.18 26.91 -13.52
N ASP A 112 11.39 26.71 -14.81
CA ASP A 112 11.18 27.73 -15.85
C ASP A 112 9.75 27.76 -16.43
N LYS A 113 8.80 27.02 -15.83
CA LYS A 113 7.41 26.92 -16.29
C LYS A 113 6.44 27.47 -15.26
N ASP A 114 5.41 28.15 -15.72
CA ASP A 114 4.32 28.63 -14.85
C ASP A 114 3.27 27.55 -14.56
N VAL A 115 3.12 26.59 -15.47
CA VAL A 115 2.13 25.50 -15.35
C VAL A 115 2.81 24.14 -15.58
N ILE A 116 2.54 23.23 -14.68
CA ILE A 116 2.97 21.83 -14.75
C ILE A 116 1.97 21.05 -15.62
N GLU A 117 2.46 20.47 -16.70
CA GLU A 117 1.66 19.71 -17.65
C GLU A 117 1.85 18.20 -17.50
N LEU A 118 0.96 17.40 -18.13
CA LEU A 118 1.02 15.94 -18.09
C LEU A 118 2.39 15.41 -18.52
N SER A 119 2.97 15.95 -19.57
CA SER A 119 4.29 15.55 -20.07
C SER A 119 5.43 15.71 -19.05
N ASP A 120 5.31 16.69 -18.15
CA ASP A 120 6.30 16.92 -17.10
C ASP A 120 6.20 15.84 -16.02
N VAL A 121 4.98 15.49 -15.64
CA VAL A 121 4.70 14.40 -14.70
C VAL A 121 5.19 13.07 -15.27
N GLU A 122 4.94 12.80 -16.55
CA GLU A 122 5.40 11.58 -17.22
C GLU A 122 6.92 11.49 -17.28
N ALA A 123 7.61 12.62 -17.46
CA ALA A 123 9.07 12.68 -17.56
C ALA A 123 9.79 12.46 -16.22
N VAL A 124 9.22 12.90 -15.10
CA VAL A 124 9.93 13.01 -13.82
C VAL A 124 9.39 12.12 -12.72
N THR A 125 8.04 11.98 -12.66
CA THR A 125 7.41 11.26 -11.55
C THR A 125 7.59 9.76 -11.70
N THR A 126 8.24 9.17 -10.70
CA THR A 126 8.47 7.72 -10.66
C THR A 126 7.20 7.00 -10.22
N GLU A 127 6.79 6.02 -11.00
CA GLU A 127 5.65 5.18 -10.63
C GLU A 127 6.00 4.30 -9.43
N GLN A 128 5.09 4.24 -8.44
CA GLN A 128 5.28 3.37 -7.29
C GLN A 128 5.30 1.89 -7.69
N ILE A 129 6.18 1.13 -7.04
CA ILE A 129 6.29 -0.33 -7.20
C ILE A 129 4.92 -1.00 -6.97
N THR A 130 4.15 -0.53 -6.01
CA THR A 130 2.80 -1.05 -5.71
C THR A 130 1.86 -0.91 -6.90
N ASN A 131 1.94 0.19 -7.67
CA ASN A 131 1.13 0.38 -8.88
C ASN A 131 1.56 -0.57 -10.00
N LYS A 132 2.86 -0.75 -10.22
CA LYS A 132 3.38 -1.74 -11.18
C LYS A 132 2.95 -3.17 -10.81
N VAL A 133 2.96 -3.51 -9.51
CA VAL A 133 2.45 -4.81 -9.04
C VAL A 133 0.94 -4.92 -9.29
N PHE A 134 0.17 -3.84 -9.08
CA PHE A 134 -1.25 -3.85 -9.38
C PHE A 134 -1.50 -4.10 -10.88
N GLU A 135 -0.78 -3.40 -11.77
CA GLU A 135 -0.86 -3.65 -13.22
C GLU A 135 -0.44 -5.07 -13.60
N MET A 136 0.59 -5.60 -12.95
CA MET A 136 1.05 -6.97 -13.18
C MET A 136 -0.04 -7.99 -12.81
N VAL A 137 -0.70 -7.83 -11.66
CA VAL A 137 -1.82 -8.69 -11.26
C VAL A 137 -3.02 -8.53 -12.20
N ASP A 138 -3.26 -7.32 -12.71
CA ASP A 138 -4.30 -7.09 -13.73
C ASP A 138 -3.97 -7.78 -15.07
N ALA A 139 -2.70 -7.74 -15.49
CA ALA A 139 -2.22 -8.47 -16.66
C ALA A 139 -2.34 -9.99 -16.48
N ILE A 140 -2.04 -10.52 -15.28
CA ILE A 140 -2.25 -11.92 -14.92
C ILE A 140 -3.74 -12.27 -15.02
N ALA A 141 -4.62 -11.44 -14.46
CA ALA A 141 -6.07 -11.64 -14.47
C ALA A 141 -6.66 -11.62 -15.89
N SER A 142 -6.04 -10.86 -16.79
CA SER A 142 -6.45 -10.71 -18.18
C SER A 142 -5.76 -11.72 -19.12
N HIS A 143 -5.08 -12.74 -18.59
CA HIS A 143 -4.30 -13.75 -19.33
C HIS A 143 -3.23 -13.16 -20.28
N LYS A 144 -2.72 -11.96 -19.93
CA LYS A 144 -1.66 -11.26 -20.67
C LYS A 144 -0.29 -11.61 -20.09
N GLN A 145 0.07 -12.90 -20.14
CA GLN A 145 1.30 -13.44 -19.53
C GLN A 145 2.56 -12.66 -19.92
N LYS A 146 2.72 -12.35 -21.22
CA LYS A 146 3.88 -11.58 -21.70
C LYS A 146 3.98 -10.24 -21.01
N ARG A 147 2.86 -9.49 -20.90
CA ARG A 147 2.83 -8.18 -20.23
C ARG A 147 3.14 -8.30 -18.73
N ALA A 148 2.62 -9.32 -18.07
CA ALA A 148 2.91 -9.56 -16.66
C ALA A 148 4.40 -9.83 -16.39
N LEU A 149 5.05 -10.64 -17.26
CA LEU A 149 6.49 -10.89 -17.18
C LEU A 149 7.32 -9.64 -17.52
N GLU A 150 6.93 -8.83 -18.50
CA GLU A 150 7.58 -7.55 -18.80
C GLU A 150 7.59 -6.64 -17.57
N LEU A 151 6.45 -6.45 -16.91
CA LEU A 151 6.34 -5.66 -15.68
C LEU A 151 7.20 -6.21 -14.54
N TYR A 152 7.29 -7.54 -14.44
CA TYR A 152 8.17 -8.19 -13.46
C TYR A 152 9.65 -7.89 -13.74
N TYR A 153 10.10 -8.03 -14.99
CA TYR A 153 11.48 -7.74 -15.35
C TYR A 153 11.82 -6.25 -15.23
N ASP A 154 10.86 -5.35 -15.48
CA ASP A 154 11.03 -3.92 -15.21
C ASP A 154 11.30 -3.64 -13.72
N LEU A 155 10.58 -4.34 -12.82
CA LEU A 155 10.81 -4.23 -11.38
C LEU A 155 12.19 -4.77 -10.97
N LEU A 156 12.63 -5.89 -11.56
CA LEU A 156 13.98 -6.43 -11.34
C LEU A 156 15.08 -5.46 -11.85
N ALA A 157 14.85 -4.81 -13.00
CA ALA A 157 15.78 -3.80 -13.53
C ALA A 157 15.92 -2.58 -12.60
N LEU A 158 14.85 -2.25 -11.86
CA LEU A 158 14.85 -1.25 -10.78
C LEU A 158 15.53 -1.76 -9.49
N LYS A 159 16.14 -2.96 -9.52
CA LYS A 159 16.80 -3.63 -8.39
C LYS A 159 15.84 -3.99 -7.23
N GLU A 160 14.54 -4.15 -7.53
CA GLU A 160 13.63 -4.67 -6.52
C GLU A 160 13.88 -6.17 -6.29
N PRO A 161 14.03 -6.61 -5.04
CA PRO A 161 14.23 -8.03 -4.74
C PRO A 161 13.02 -8.87 -5.18
N ALA A 162 13.27 -10.00 -5.84
CA ALA A 162 12.21 -10.90 -6.32
C ALA A 162 11.24 -11.32 -5.21
N MET A 163 11.75 -11.62 -4.02
CA MET A 163 10.90 -11.99 -2.86
C MET A 163 10.03 -10.85 -2.35
N ARG A 164 10.47 -9.59 -2.50
CA ARG A 164 9.62 -8.44 -2.20
C ARG A 164 8.48 -8.33 -3.22
N ILE A 165 8.78 -8.56 -4.49
CA ILE A 165 7.75 -8.59 -5.55
C ILE A 165 6.75 -9.72 -5.28
N MET A 166 7.22 -10.94 -4.94
CA MET A 166 6.35 -12.06 -4.57
C MET A 166 5.43 -11.71 -3.40
N TYR A 167 5.97 -11.10 -2.34
CA TYR A 167 5.18 -10.64 -1.20
C TYR A 167 4.08 -9.65 -1.63
N LEU A 168 4.41 -8.68 -2.48
CA LEU A 168 3.44 -7.68 -2.96
C LEU A 168 2.36 -8.31 -3.83
N ILE A 169 2.71 -9.27 -4.70
CA ILE A 169 1.75 -10.04 -5.49
C ILE A 169 0.82 -10.84 -4.57
N SER A 170 1.38 -11.58 -3.63
CA SER A 170 0.61 -12.40 -2.68
C SER A 170 -0.32 -11.53 -1.83
N ARG A 171 0.16 -10.37 -1.36
CA ARG A 171 -0.66 -9.38 -0.65
C ARG A 171 -1.81 -8.88 -1.53
N GLN A 172 -1.55 -8.60 -2.80
CA GLN A 172 -2.58 -8.16 -3.75
C GLN A 172 -3.67 -9.23 -3.94
N PHE A 173 -3.28 -10.49 -4.15
CA PHE A 173 -4.24 -11.60 -4.24
C PHE A 173 -5.04 -11.80 -2.96
N ASN A 174 -4.43 -11.59 -1.79
CA ASN A 174 -5.13 -11.65 -0.50
C ASN A 174 -6.17 -10.53 -0.37
N ILE A 175 -5.85 -9.30 -0.79
CA ILE A 175 -6.82 -8.18 -0.83
C ILE A 175 -7.97 -8.54 -1.77
N LEU A 176 -7.69 -9.01 -2.99
CA LEU A 176 -8.71 -9.43 -3.96
C LEU A 176 -9.63 -10.52 -3.40
N MET A 177 -9.07 -11.51 -2.72
CA MET A 177 -9.83 -12.59 -2.06
C MET A 177 -10.80 -12.03 -1.03
N ASN A 178 -10.32 -11.14 -0.16
CA ASN A 178 -11.15 -10.52 0.88
C ASN A 178 -12.23 -9.61 0.26
N VAL A 179 -11.86 -8.77 -0.69
CA VAL A 179 -12.82 -7.90 -1.41
C VAL A 179 -13.90 -8.74 -2.08
N LYS A 180 -13.54 -9.80 -2.82
CA LYS A 180 -14.51 -10.68 -3.48
C LYS A 180 -15.43 -11.37 -2.49
N ALA A 181 -14.87 -11.94 -1.42
CA ALA A 181 -15.65 -12.64 -0.39
C ALA A 181 -16.66 -11.72 0.29
N MET A 182 -16.28 -10.48 0.56
CA MET A 182 -17.13 -9.50 1.21
C MET A 182 -18.17 -8.91 0.24
N THR A 183 -17.80 -8.64 -1.01
CA THR A 183 -18.73 -8.21 -2.06
C THR A 183 -19.83 -9.25 -2.26
N ASN A 184 -19.48 -10.55 -2.29
CA ASN A 184 -20.45 -11.64 -2.41
C ASN A 184 -21.41 -11.73 -1.20
N LYS A 185 -20.98 -11.22 -0.04
CA LYS A 185 -21.81 -11.13 1.18
C LYS A 185 -22.61 -9.84 1.28
N GLY A 186 -22.50 -8.92 0.30
CA GLY A 186 -23.25 -7.66 0.26
C GLY A 186 -22.74 -6.56 1.19
N PHE A 187 -21.48 -6.61 1.65
CA PHE A 187 -20.90 -5.54 2.46
C PHE A 187 -20.72 -4.24 1.66
N GLY A 188 -20.88 -3.09 2.33
CA GLY A 188 -20.63 -1.78 1.76
C GLY A 188 -19.12 -1.50 1.56
N ASN A 189 -18.78 -0.57 0.66
CA ASN A 189 -17.38 -0.27 0.31
C ASN A 189 -16.53 0.11 1.53
N LYS A 190 -17.07 0.87 2.48
CA LYS A 190 -16.37 1.27 3.70
C LYS A 190 -15.99 0.08 4.59
N ASP A 191 -16.89 -0.88 4.74
CA ASP A 191 -16.62 -2.10 5.53
C ASP A 191 -15.63 -3.01 4.80
N ILE A 192 -15.72 -3.10 3.47
CA ILE A 192 -14.77 -3.83 2.64
C ILE A 192 -13.38 -3.23 2.79
N ALA A 193 -13.23 -1.91 2.65
CA ALA A 193 -11.97 -1.20 2.80
C ALA A 193 -11.29 -1.51 4.15
N SER A 194 -12.03 -1.33 5.24
CA SER A 194 -11.53 -1.56 6.60
C SER A 194 -11.06 -3.00 6.83
N LYS A 195 -11.83 -3.99 6.35
CA LYS A 195 -11.53 -5.42 6.59
C LYS A 195 -10.53 -6.01 5.60
N ALA A 196 -10.52 -5.53 4.35
CA ALA A 196 -9.57 -5.96 3.34
C ALA A 196 -8.19 -5.28 3.47
N GLY A 197 -8.08 -4.22 4.29
CA GLY A 197 -6.85 -3.47 4.49
C GLY A 197 -6.44 -2.67 3.25
N CYS A 198 -7.42 -2.06 2.57
CA CYS A 198 -7.19 -1.21 1.41
C CYS A 198 -7.94 0.13 1.53
N PRO A 199 -7.49 1.19 0.85
CA PRO A 199 -8.19 2.47 0.84
C PRO A 199 -9.61 2.36 0.25
N GLU A 200 -10.56 3.13 0.78
CA GLU A 200 -11.96 3.06 0.33
C GLU A 200 -12.13 3.41 -1.15
N TRP A 201 -11.39 4.40 -1.65
CA TRP A 201 -11.39 4.78 -3.07
C TRP A 201 -10.92 3.65 -3.99
N ALA A 202 -10.03 2.77 -3.52
CA ALA A 202 -9.49 1.66 -4.30
C ALA A 202 -10.45 0.45 -4.37
N VAL A 203 -11.45 0.35 -3.50
CA VAL A 203 -12.35 -0.81 -3.42
C VAL A 203 -13.02 -1.11 -4.77
N ARG A 204 -13.48 -0.09 -5.49
CA ARG A 204 -14.10 -0.26 -6.82
C ARG A 204 -13.11 -0.85 -7.84
N LYS A 205 -11.85 -0.41 -7.80
CA LYS A 205 -10.77 -0.92 -8.66
C LYS A 205 -10.50 -2.40 -8.35
N TYR A 206 -10.42 -2.76 -7.07
CA TYR A 206 -10.27 -4.15 -6.63
C TYR A 206 -11.49 -5.02 -6.97
N GLN A 207 -12.72 -4.49 -6.84
CA GLN A 207 -13.93 -5.19 -7.25
C GLN A 207 -13.95 -5.49 -8.75
N ALA A 208 -13.49 -4.56 -9.58
CA ALA A 208 -13.35 -4.77 -11.02
C ALA A 208 -12.31 -5.87 -11.33
N GLN A 209 -11.13 -5.79 -10.70
CA GLN A 209 -10.04 -6.74 -10.91
C GLN A 209 -10.42 -8.17 -10.45
N CYS A 210 -11.09 -8.32 -9.31
CA CYS A 210 -11.46 -9.64 -8.82
C CYS A 210 -12.61 -10.33 -9.61
N ARG A 211 -13.24 -9.65 -10.59
CA ARG A 211 -14.24 -10.31 -11.46
C ARG A 211 -13.66 -11.44 -12.28
N ALA A 212 -12.40 -11.31 -12.69
CA ALA A 212 -11.70 -12.29 -13.51
C ALA A 212 -11.41 -13.61 -12.80
N TYR A 213 -11.49 -13.64 -11.46
CA TYR A 213 -11.13 -14.80 -10.66
C TYR A 213 -12.33 -15.41 -9.95
N SER A 214 -12.37 -16.73 -9.77
CA SER A 214 -13.23 -17.36 -8.77
C SER A 214 -12.67 -17.14 -7.36
N LEU A 215 -13.50 -17.30 -6.32
CA LEU A 215 -13.01 -17.20 -4.95
C LEU A 215 -12.00 -18.31 -4.63
N ASP A 216 -12.17 -19.49 -5.22
CA ASP A 216 -11.28 -20.63 -5.00
C ASP A 216 -9.92 -20.45 -5.72
N ASP A 217 -9.91 -19.80 -6.88
CA ASP A 217 -8.66 -19.42 -7.55
C ASP A 217 -7.85 -18.42 -6.72
N LEU A 218 -8.52 -17.40 -6.15
CA LEU A 218 -7.87 -16.44 -5.26
C LEU A 218 -7.33 -17.11 -3.99
N LYS A 219 -8.07 -18.04 -3.38
CA LYS A 219 -7.58 -18.82 -2.24
C LYS A 219 -6.37 -19.68 -2.61
N ARG A 220 -6.39 -20.28 -3.82
CA ARG A 220 -5.27 -21.07 -4.33
C ARG A 220 -4.05 -20.18 -4.53
N ALA A 221 -4.20 -19.04 -5.18
CA ALA A 221 -3.11 -18.09 -5.41
C ALA A 221 -2.45 -17.64 -4.09
N VAL A 222 -3.24 -17.33 -3.06
CA VAL A 222 -2.70 -16.97 -1.74
C VAL A 222 -1.91 -18.12 -1.11
N ARG A 223 -2.41 -19.37 -1.18
CA ARG A 223 -1.71 -20.55 -0.64
C ARG A 223 -0.42 -20.85 -1.41
N ASP A 224 -0.47 -20.77 -2.74
CA ASP A 224 0.68 -21.04 -3.60
C ASP A 224 1.76 -19.98 -3.41
N GLY A 225 1.38 -18.70 -3.22
CA GLY A 225 2.31 -17.63 -2.87
C GLY A 225 3.10 -17.93 -1.59
N VAL A 226 2.43 -18.44 -0.55
CA VAL A 226 3.10 -18.88 0.70
C VAL A 226 3.99 -20.08 0.44
N ALA A 227 3.55 -21.05 -0.36
CA ALA A 227 4.33 -22.26 -0.68
C ALA A 227 5.60 -21.91 -1.49
N TYR A 228 5.52 -21.00 -2.44
CA TYR A 228 6.69 -20.50 -3.17
C TYR A 228 7.66 -19.74 -2.26
N GLU A 229 7.14 -18.90 -1.37
CA GLU A 229 7.99 -18.20 -0.38
C GLU A 229 8.72 -19.18 0.52
N GLU A 230 8.06 -20.23 1.01
CA GLU A 230 8.67 -21.29 1.80
C GLU A 230 9.73 -22.05 1.00
N ALA A 231 9.45 -22.39 -0.27
CA ALA A 231 10.39 -23.10 -1.13
C ALA A 231 11.68 -22.30 -1.35
N VAL A 232 11.59 -20.99 -1.50
CA VAL A 232 12.75 -20.10 -1.61
C VAL A 232 13.52 -20.04 -0.29
N LYS A 233 12.83 -19.80 0.83
CA LYS A 233 13.46 -19.72 2.17
C LYS A 233 14.16 -20.99 2.59
N THR A 234 13.69 -22.13 2.11
CA THR A 234 14.30 -23.46 2.38
C THR A 234 15.33 -23.88 1.33
N GLY A 235 15.64 -23.02 0.35
CA GLY A 235 16.62 -23.29 -0.70
C GLY A 235 16.16 -24.32 -1.76
N ARG A 236 14.87 -24.67 -1.78
CA ARG A 236 14.30 -25.61 -2.76
C ARG A 236 14.03 -24.97 -4.12
N MET A 237 14.01 -23.64 -4.18
CA MET A 237 13.71 -22.88 -5.39
C MET A 237 14.48 -21.56 -5.43
N ASN A 238 14.87 -21.14 -6.64
CA ASN A 238 15.41 -19.80 -6.84
C ASN A 238 14.29 -18.74 -6.73
N ASP A 239 14.61 -17.59 -6.19
CA ASP A 239 13.65 -16.52 -5.91
C ASP A 239 13.02 -15.93 -7.18
N GLN A 240 13.79 -15.70 -8.25
CA GLN A 240 13.26 -15.21 -9.51
C GLN A 240 12.37 -16.23 -10.18
N MET A 241 12.80 -17.51 -10.18
CA MET A 241 12.00 -18.61 -10.73
C MET A 241 10.66 -18.77 -10.01
N ALA A 242 10.62 -18.56 -8.71
CA ALA A 242 9.38 -18.64 -7.93
C ALA A 242 8.34 -17.62 -8.42
N VAL A 243 8.76 -16.37 -8.67
CA VAL A 243 7.86 -15.31 -9.19
C VAL A 243 7.43 -15.62 -10.62
N GLU A 244 8.35 -16.03 -11.50
CA GLU A 244 8.05 -16.38 -12.88
C GLU A 244 7.01 -17.51 -12.97
N LEU A 245 7.22 -18.59 -12.19
CA LEU A 245 6.30 -19.71 -12.15
C LEU A 245 4.92 -19.29 -11.63
N PHE A 246 4.87 -18.44 -10.61
CA PHE A 246 3.61 -17.90 -10.10
C PHE A 246 2.88 -17.10 -11.21
N ILE A 247 3.58 -16.19 -11.90
CA ILE A 247 3.00 -15.41 -13.00
C ILE A 247 2.47 -16.32 -14.09
N VAL A 248 3.28 -17.29 -14.55
CA VAL A 248 2.90 -18.23 -15.61
C VAL A 248 1.68 -19.06 -15.21
N GLN A 249 1.69 -19.60 -13.99
CA GLN A 249 0.60 -20.45 -13.48
C GLN A 249 -0.74 -19.71 -13.44
N TYR A 250 -0.73 -18.45 -13.00
CA TYR A 250 -1.97 -17.67 -12.79
C TYR A 250 -2.38 -16.83 -14.01
N SER A 251 -1.51 -16.72 -15.03
CA SER A 251 -1.85 -16.08 -16.32
C SER A 251 -2.22 -17.07 -17.42
N ALA A 252 -2.03 -18.38 -17.21
CA ALA A 252 -2.49 -19.39 -18.12
C ALA A 252 -4.02 -19.48 -18.17
N ASP A 253 -4.60 -19.72 -19.34
CA ASP A 253 -6.04 -19.95 -19.49
C ASP A 253 -6.45 -21.19 -18.71
N MET A 254 -7.19 -21.02 -17.61
CA MET A 254 -7.65 -22.11 -16.74
C MET A 254 -8.83 -22.91 -17.36
N THR A 255 -9.22 -22.62 -18.59
CA THR A 255 -10.31 -23.32 -19.28
C THR A 255 -9.96 -24.73 -19.76
N GLY A 256 -8.69 -25.17 -19.61
CA GLY A 256 -8.18 -26.43 -20.18
C GLY A 256 -7.84 -27.58 -19.22
N THR A 257 -7.90 -27.41 -17.87
CA THR A 257 -7.39 -28.43 -16.95
C THR A 257 -8.41 -28.95 -15.92
N HIS A 258 -9.66 -29.16 -16.35
CA HIS A 258 -10.58 -30.05 -15.61
C HIS A 258 -10.84 -31.31 -16.40
N THR A 259 -9.77 -32.06 -16.75
CA THR A 259 -9.94 -33.44 -17.20
C THR A 259 -8.80 -34.30 -16.68
N THR A 260 -9.23 -35.30 -15.91
CA THR A 260 -8.54 -36.56 -15.59
C THR A 260 -7.49 -36.57 -14.49
N GLY A 261 -7.94 -37.02 -13.37
CA GLY A 261 -7.14 -37.63 -12.29
C GLY A 261 -8.01 -38.54 -11.44
N SER A 262 -8.94 -39.30 -12.07
CA SER A 262 -9.61 -40.42 -11.43
C SER A 262 -9.13 -41.70 -12.10
N LYS A 263 -8.18 -42.35 -11.46
CA LYS A 263 -8.04 -43.82 -11.45
C LYS A 263 -7.22 -44.22 -10.25
#